data_530d406c0e81ee2972f626fcf013160d
#
_entry.id   530d406c0e81ee2972f626fcf013160d
#
_cell.length_a   1.000
_cell.length_b   1.000
_cell.length_c   1.000
_cell.angle_alpha   90.00
_cell.angle_beta   90.00
_cell.angle_gamma   90.00
#
_symmetry.space_group_name_H-M   'P 1'
#
loop_
_entity.id
_entity.type
_entity.pdbx_description
1 polymer ?
#
loop_
_entity_poly.entity_id
_entity_poly.type
_entity_poly.pdbx_seq_one_letter_code
_entity_poly.pdbx_strand_id
1 'polypeptide(L)'
;MNPNELIHRPRGFKPLASGIEGPEGPALGPDGCMYFVSSDNASILKISSDDQVSTVLTLSGRPNGLAFGNDGEMYIADAGSKSILRYSGKGKPEVYTDNYDGASFSGPNDICVMEDGSLLFTDPLRLPPPDPSMSPVFKVDTTGITEPFITDLAYPNGIAISYDKSEVIVSESKANRLIATNLQTKESQAINQRLVRRFKEPGRPDGIAIDIGENILVCLPGIHSIAKLDKKGEMLDLFHVPNWQPENLAFGGPENKTLYVCSGLQSAVHTFKNDLPGIKLPIGNN
;
A
#
# COMPACT_ATOMS: atom_id res chain seq x y z
N MET A 1 2.43 12.90 -26.44
CA MET A 1 3.76 13.01 -25.81
C MET A 1 4.60 11.80 -26.18
N ASN A 2 5.86 12.01 -26.53
CA ASN A 2 6.78 10.92 -26.82
C ASN A 2 7.04 10.14 -25.50
N PRO A 3 6.83 8.81 -25.43
CA PRO A 3 7.06 8.04 -24.21
C PRO A 3 8.47 8.19 -23.61
N ASN A 4 9.47 8.50 -24.44
CA ASN A 4 10.85 8.71 -24.00
C ASN A 4 11.09 10.06 -23.29
N GLU A 5 10.15 11.00 -23.36
CA GLU A 5 10.24 12.32 -22.70
C GLU A 5 9.73 12.28 -21.26
N LEU A 6 9.00 11.22 -20.88
CA LEU A 6 8.44 11.04 -19.54
C LEU A 6 9.36 10.24 -18.61
N ILE A 7 10.41 9.58 -19.17
CA ILE A 7 11.28 8.71 -18.36
C ILE A 7 12.42 9.52 -17.79
N HIS A 8 12.41 9.79 -16.49
CA HIS A 8 13.52 10.46 -15.80
C HIS A 8 13.73 9.92 -14.38
N ARG A 9 14.85 10.29 -13.76
CA ARG A 9 15.10 9.97 -12.36
C ARG A 9 14.36 10.94 -11.45
N PRO A 10 13.74 10.45 -10.35
CA PRO A 10 13.10 11.32 -9.38
C PRO A 10 14.10 12.31 -8.77
N ARG A 11 13.64 13.51 -8.44
CA ARG A 11 14.47 14.52 -7.77
C ARG A 11 14.79 14.10 -6.34
N GLY A 12 16.05 14.33 -5.93
CA GLY A 12 16.48 14.07 -4.56
C GLY A 12 16.50 12.59 -4.18
N PHE A 13 16.55 11.73 -5.16
CA PHE A 13 16.60 10.29 -5.03
C PHE A 13 17.85 9.81 -4.29
N LYS A 14 17.66 9.19 -3.14
CA LYS A 14 18.76 8.67 -2.33
C LYS A 14 18.34 7.41 -1.54
N PRO A 15 19.29 6.49 -1.31
CA PRO A 15 19.07 5.43 -0.33
C PRO A 15 18.94 6.05 1.07
N LEU A 16 18.02 5.53 1.87
CA LEU A 16 17.81 5.93 3.25
C LEU A 16 18.26 4.84 4.21
N ALA A 17 17.84 3.60 3.98
CA ALA A 17 18.19 2.45 4.79
C ALA A 17 18.38 1.21 3.88
N SER A 18 19.28 0.32 4.27
CA SER A 18 19.62 -0.91 3.54
C SER A 18 19.75 -2.10 4.50
N GLY A 19 19.76 -3.32 3.94
CA GLY A 19 19.82 -4.55 4.73
C GLY A 19 18.48 -4.91 5.37
N ILE A 20 17.38 -4.47 4.74
CA ILE A 20 16.00 -4.74 5.17
C ILE A 20 15.43 -5.83 4.28
N GLU A 21 15.27 -7.02 4.80
CA GLU A 21 14.82 -8.18 4.04
C GLU A 21 13.31 -8.10 3.78
N GLY A 22 12.93 -8.04 2.49
CA GLY A 22 11.54 -7.87 2.06
C GLY A 22 10.89 -6.60 2.59
N PRO A 23 11.44 -5.39 2.29
CA PRO A 23 10.88 -4.13 2.76
C PRO A 23 9.54 -3.86 2.09
N GLU A 24 8.49 -3.63 2.89
CA GLU A 24 7.12 -3.45 2.44
C GLU A 24 6.33 -2.50 3.35
N GLY A 25 5.08 -2.20 2.99
CA GLY A 25 4.07 -1.54 3.78
C GLY A 25 4.53 -0.26 4.48
N PRO A 26 5.12 0.73 3.79
CA PRO A 26 5.51 1.97 4.43
C PRO A 26 4.29 2.76 4.89
N ALA A 27 4.31 3.24 6.13
CA ALA A 27 3.23 4.03 6.72
C ALA A 27 3.76 5.12 7.63
N LEU A 28 3.22 6.34 7.51
CA LEU A 28 3.54 7.43 8.42
C LEU A 28 2.84 7.20 9.75
N GLY A 29 3.60 7.13 10.83
CA GLY A 29 3.07 6.95 12.17
C GLY A 29 2.59 8.25 12.83
N PRO A 30 1.80 8.17 13.91
CA PRO A 30 1.30 9.32 14.65
C PRO A 30 2.41 10.16 15.28
N ASP A 31 3.59 9.59 15.50
CA ASP A 31 4.78 10.27 15.99
C ASP A 31 5.58 10.99 14.89
N GLY A 32 5.07 11.01 13.65
CA GLY A 32 5.73 11.62 12.50
C GLY A 32 6.90 10.81 11.92
N CYS A 33 7.16 9.62 12.45
CA CYS A 33 8.17 8.70 11.92
C CYS A 33 7.59 7.81 10.81
N MET A 34 8.46 7.36 9.91
CA MET A 34 8.08 6.37 8.91
C MET A 34 8.26 4.96 9.47
N TYR A 35 7.20 4.17 9.43
CA TYR A 35 7.20 2.75 9.75
C TYR A 35 7.16 1.95 8.47
N PHE A 36 7.70 0.74 8.49
CA PHE A 36 7.66 -0.20 7.38
C PHE A 36 7.88 -1.63 7.85
N VAL A 37 7.54 -2.54 7.00
CA VAL A 37 7.65 -3.96 7.24
C VAL A 37 9.01 -4.47 6.75
N SER A 38 9.60 -5.42 7.45
CA SER A 38 10.61 -6.35 6.95
C SER A 38 9.96 -7.73 6.91
N SER A 39 9.33 -8.07 5.77
CA SER A 39 8.49 -9.27 5.62
C SER A 39 9.22 -10.56 5.92
N ASP A 40 10.45 -10.69 5.42
CA ASP A 40 11.22 -11.93 5.53
C ASP A 40 11.84 -12.10 6.93
N ASN A 41 12.00 -10.98 7.68
CA ASN A 41 12.41 -11.00 9.09
C ASN A 41 11.23 -10.92 10.06
N ALA A 42 9.99 -10.97 9.57
CA ALA A 42 8.77 -10.86 10.36
C ALA A 42 8.80 -9.67 11.35
N SER A 43 9.26 -8.51 10.91
CA SER A 43 9.49 -7.36 11.78
C SER A 43 8.80 -6.09 11.27
N ILE A 44 8.41 -5.25 12.21
CA ILE A 44 8.02 -3.86 11.94
C ILE A 44 9.17 -2.98 12.39
N LEU A 45 9.63 -2.14 11.47
CA LEU A 45 10.74 -1.22 11.67
C LEU A 45 10.25 0.22 11.64
N LYS A 46 11.01 1.12 12.26
CA LYS A 46 10.76 2.56 12.27
C LYS A 46 12.02 3.31 11.89
N ILE A 47 11.87 4.33 11.05
CA ILE A 47 12.90 5.31 10.75
C ILE A 47 12.58 6.59 11.52
N SER A 48 13.48 7.00 12.39
CA SER A 48 13.38 8.24 13.14
C SER A 48 13.79 9.47 12.30
N SER A 49 13.58 10.66 12.84
CA SER A 49 13.90 11.92 12.15
C SER A 49 15.40 12.13 11.88
N ASP A 50 16.26 11.41 12.58
CA ASP A 50 17.72 11.37 12.39
C ASP A 50 18.19 10.18 11.52
N ASP A 51 17.27 9.62 10.73
CA ASP A 51 17.51 8.53 9.78
C ASP A 51 17.96 7.20 10.45
N GLN A 52 17.71 7.02 11.77
CA GLN A 52 18.04 5.78 12.47
C GLN A 52 16.92 4.75 12.33
N VAL A 53 17.28 3.52 11.95
CA VAL A 53 16.36 2.38 11.87
C VAL A 53 16.34 1.62 13.18
N SER A 54 15.15 1.34 13.69
CA SER A 54 14.96 0.53 14.90
C SER A 54 13.80 -0.46 14.71
N THR A 55 13.91 -1.63 15.35
CA THR A 55 12.84 -2.61 15.40
C THR A 55 11.83 -2.20 16.46
N VAL A 56 10.56 -2.10 16.04
CA VAL A 56 9.42 -1.76 16.90
C VAL A 56 8.78 -3.04 17.43
N LEU A 57 8.63 -4.04 16.55
CA LEU A 57 7.90 -5.26 16.83
C LEU A 57 8.48 -6.41 16.02
N THR A 58 8.53 -7.61 16.63
CA THR A 58 8.81 -8.86 15.92
C THR A 58 7.59 -9.77 16.03
N LEU A 59 7.18 -10.30 14.89
CA LEU A 59 6.02 -11.16 14.71
C LEU A 59 6.43 -12.61 14.48
N SER A 60 5.46 -13.51 14.42
CA SER A 60 5.68 -14.92 14.02
C SER A 60 5.18 -15.22 12.60
N GLY A 61 4.50 -14.25 11.97
CA GLY A 61 3.93 -14.37 10.65
C GLY A 61 4.84 -13.87 9.53
N ARG A 62 4.22 -13.31 8.50
CA ARG A 62 4.88 -12.63 7.38
C ARG A 62 4.12 -11.33 7.08
N PRO A 63 4.37 -10.28 7.85
CA PRO A 63 3.69 -9.01 7.66
C PRO A 63 4.00 -8.44 6.27
N ASN A 64 3.06 -7.67 5.71
CA ASN A 64 3.21 -7.07 4.39
C ASN A 64 2.75 -5.60 4.38
N GLY A 65 1.52 -5.30 4.71
CA GLY A 65 0.98 -3.94 4.75
C GLY A 65 0.87 -3.37 6.15
N LEU A 66 0.97 -2.05 6.27
CA LEU A 66 0.76 -1.29 7.51
C LEU A 66 -0.18 -0.13 7.29
N ALA A 67 -1.02 0.14 8.29
CA ALA A 67 -1.75 1.39 8.38
C ALA A 67 -1.90 1.82 9.85
N PHE A 68 -2.07 3.12 10.09
CA PHE A 68 -2.41 3.64 11.41
C PHE A 68 -3.85 4.13 11.43
N GLY A 69 -4.61 3.69 12.43
CA GLY A 69 -5.97 4.13 12.67
C GLY A 69 -6.06 5.56 13.21
N ASN A 70 -7.29 6.07 13.26
CA ASN A 70 -7.58 7.41 13.79
C ASN A 70 -7.22 7.55 15.28
N ASP A 71 -7.17 6.45 16.00
CA ASP A 71 -6.78 6.33 17.41
C ASP A 71 -5.25 6.19 17.59
N GLY A 72 -4.48 6.13 16.48
CA GLY A 72 -3.04 5.91 16.47
C GLY A 72 -2.63 4.45 16.65
N GLU A 73 -3.55 3.50 16.67
CA GLU A 73 -3.24 2.07 16.69
C GLU A 73 -2.72 1.62 15.32
N MET A 74 -1.79 0.69 15.35
CA MET A 74 -1.19 0.11 14.13
C MET A 74 -1.98 -1.12 13.71
N TYR A 75 -2.39 -1.16 12.44
CA TYR A 75 -2.98 -2.33 11.80
C TYR A 75 -1.98 -2.93 10.83
N ILE A 76 -1.84 -4.26 10.87
CA ILE A 76 -0.82 -5.01 10.13
C ILE A 76 -1.52 -6.08 9.30
N ALA A 77 -1.41 -5.99 7.99
CA ALA A 77 -1.80 -7.09 7.10
C ALA A 77 -0.70 -8.15 7.13
N ASP A 78 -0.97 -9.29 7.78
CA ASP A 78 0.01 -10.36 7.95
C ASP A 78 -0.38 -11.58 7.09
N ALA A 79 0.31 -11.74 5.97
CA ALA A 79 0.09 -12.84 5.04
C ALA A 79 0.47 -14.21 5.63
N GLY A 80 1.42 -14.26 6.55
CA GLY A 80 1.88 -15.50 7.18
C GLY A 80 0.90 -16.04 8.20
N SER A 81 0.34 -15.19 9.05
CA SER A 81 -0.72 -15.56 10.00
C SER A 81 -2.12 -15.53 9.38
N LYS A 82 -2.24 -15.03 8.13
CA LYS A 82 -3.52 -14.88 7.42
C LYS A 82 -4.52 -14.03 8.18
N SER A 83 -4.07 -12.92 8.74
CA SER A 83 -4.88 -12.06 9.61
C SER A 83 -4.54 -10.60 9.45
N ILE A 84 -5.45 -9.76 9.91
CA ILE A 84 -5.14 -8.38 10.26
C ILE A 84 -4.87 -8.36 11.76
N LEU A 85 -3.68 -7.89 12.12
CA LEU A 85 -3.29 -7.70 13.51
C LEU A 85 -3.48 -6.24 13.91
N ARG A 86 -3.80 -6.00 15.19
CA ARG A 86 -3.89 -4.68 15.81
C ARG A 86 -2.85 -4.55 16.92
N TYR A 87 -2.14 -3.43 16.95
CA TYR A 87 -1.10 -3.17 17.94
C TYR A 87 -1.22 -1.76 18.53
N SER A 88 -1.48 -1.69 19.83
CA SER A 88 -1.67 -0.44 20.58
C SER A 88 -0.36 0.27 21.01
N GLY A 89 0.79 -0.17 20.50
CA GLY A 89 2.09 0.36 20.91
C GLY A 89 2.67 -0.30 22.17
N LYS A 90 1.96 -1.22 22.82
CA LYS A 90 2.39 -1.94 24.02
C LYS A 90 2.00 -3.42 23.98
N GLY A 91 2.85 -4.25 24.57
CA GLY A 91 2.58 -5.69 24.67
C GLY A 91 2.75 -6.43 23.35
N LYS A 92 1.86 -7.38 23.08
CA LYS A 92 1.81 -8.14 21.83
C LYS A 92 0.65 -7.66 20.98
N PRO A 93 0.76 -7.70 19.65
CA PRO A 93 -0.38 -7.46 18.80
C PRO A 93 -1.42 -8.55 19.01
N GLU A 94 -2.68 -8.19 18.80
CA GLU A 94 -3.83 -9.09 18.86
C GLU A 94 -4.41 -9.29 17.46
N VAL A 95 -5.06 -10.42 17.25
CA VAL A 95 -5.79 -10.67 16.00
C VAL A 95 -7.04 -9.77 16.00
N TYR A 96 -7.11 -8.89 15.01
CA TYR A 96 -8.27 -8.03 14.79
C TYR A 96 -9.35 -8.76 13.97
N THR A 97 -8.91 -9.45 12.89
CA THR A 97 -9.74 -10.37 12.12
C THR A 97 -8.85 -11.38 11.39
N ASP A 98 -9.33 -12.63 11.22
CA ASP A 98 -8.59 -13.72 10.56
C ASP A 98 -9.46 -14.57 9.61
N ASN A 99 -10.73 -14.23 9.47
CA ASN A 99 -11.64 -15.00 8.63
C ASN A 99 -12.84 -14.16 8.15
N TYR A 100 -13.49 -14.66 7.11
CA TYR A 100 -14.82 -14.26 6.67
C TYR A 100 -15.69 -15.50 6.50
N ASP A 101 -16.86 -15.53 7.13
CA ASP A 101 -17.83 -16.64 7.09
C ASP A 101 -17.20 -18.00 7.44
N GLY A 102 -16.27 -18.01 8.42
CA GLY A 102 -15.54 -19.19 8.87
C GLY A 102 -14.41 -19.65 7.94
N ALA A 103 -14.18 -19.02 6.81
CA ALA A 103 -13.06 -19.30 5.93
C ALA A 103 -11.89 -18.35 6.21
N SER A 104 -10.69 -18.90 6.45
CA SER A 104 -9.47 -18.11 6.65
C SER A 104 -9.11 -17.32 5.40
N PHE A 105 -8.50 -16.12 5.58
CA PHE A 105 -7.95 -15.34 4.50
C PHE A 105 -6.87 -16.09 3.72
N SER A 106 -6.60 -15.66 2.49
CA SER A 106 -5.57 -16.25 1.62
C SER A 106 -4.16 -15.81 2.04
N GLY A 107 -4.04 -14.56 2.40
CA GLY A 107 -2.82 -13.91 2.86
C GLY A 107 -2.89 -12.40 2.63
N PRO A 108 -3.45 -11.63 3.59
CA PRO A 108 -3.59 -10.18 3.52
C PRO A 108 -2.30 -9.50 3.04
N ASN A 109 -2.44 -8.53 2.13
CA ASN A 109 -1.30 -7.89 1.50
C ASN A 109 -1.17 -6.43 1.91
N ASP A 110 -2.02 -5.55 1.40
CA ASP A 110 -1.97 -4.13 1.71
C ASP A 110 -3.27 -3.66 2.37
N ILE A 111 -3.22 -2.53 3.08
CA ILE A 111 -4.29 -2.08 3.96
C ILE A 111 -4.38 -0.55 3.98
N CYS A 112 -5.59 -0.02 4.00
CA CYS A 112 -5.83 1.40 4.25
C CYS A 112 -6.98 1.61 5.24
N VAL A 113 -6.98 2.77 5.89
CA VAL A 113 -7.98 3.17 6.89
C VAL A 113 -8.94 4.16 6.27
N MET A 114 -10.24 3.91 6.43
CA MET A 114 -11.32 4.81 6.01
C MET A 114 -11.56 5.91 7.06
N GLU A 115 -12.26 6.95 6.67
CA GLU A 115 -12.57 8.09 7.55
C GLU A 115 -13.42 7.70 8.76
N ASP A 116 -14.28 6.69 8.59
CA ASP A 116 -15.12 6.13 9.68
C ASP A 116 -14.35 5.19 10.63
N GLY A 117 -13.06 4.97 10.39
CA GLY A 117 -12.20 4.06 11.14
C GLY A 117 -12.26 2.60 10.67
N SER A 118 -13.12 2.27 9.69
CA SER A 118 -13.11 0.96 9.05
C SER A 118 -11.81 0.75 8.25
N LEU A 119 -11.44 -0.50 8.03
CA LEU A 119 -10.28 -0.88 7.24
C LEU A 119 -10.71 -1.47 5.90
N LEU A 120 -9.93 -1.21 4.86
CA LEU A 120 -9.97 -1.99 3.62
C LEU A 120 -8.62 -2.68 3.46
N PHE A 121 -8.63 -3.96 3.11
CA PHE A 121 -7.40 -4.70 2.84
C PHE A 121 -7.54 -5.63 1.64
N THR A 122 -6.45 -5.82 0.91
CA THR A 122 -6.37 -6.76 -0.20
C THR A 122 -5.99 -8.15 0.31
N ASP A 123 -6.65 -9.20 -0.23
CA ASP A 123 -6.37 -10.59 0.13
C ASP A 123 -6.08 -11.45 -1.13
N PRO A 124 -4.90 -11.27 -1.76
CA PRO A 124 -4.58 -11.95 -3.00
C PRO A 124 -4.42 -13.47 -2.81
N LEU A 125 -5.10 -14.24 -3.65
CA LEU A 125 -4.88 -15.66 -3.77
C LEU A 125 -3.52 -15.92 -4.43
N ARG A 126 -2.57 -16.50 -3.67
CA ARG A 126 -1.18 -16.70 -4.09
C ARG A 126 -1.01 -18.05 -4.80
N LEU A 127 -1.76 -18.28 -5.88
CA LEU A 127 -1.68 -19.50 -6.68
C LEU A 127 -0.70 -19.33 -7.87
N PRO A 128 -0.09 -20.44 -8.34
CA PRO A 128 0.65 -20.42 -9.61
C PRO A 128 -0.29 -20.13 -10.80
N PRO A 129 0.23 -19.61 -11.92
CA PRO A 129 -0.56 -19.44 -13.14
C PRO A 129 -1.14 -20.77 -13.68
N PRO A 130 -2.32 -20.75 -14.32
CA PRO A 130 -3.19 -19.61 -14.53
C PRO A 130 -3.88 -19.22 -13.24
N ASP A 131 -3.76 -17.95 -12.89
CA ASP A 131 -4.33 -17.41 -11.67
C ASP A 131 -5.75 -16.90 -11.95
N PRO A 132 -6.78 -17.53 -11.41
CA PRO A 132 -8.13 -17.03 -11.59
C PRO A 132 -8.30 -15.68 -10.88
N SER A 133 -9.04 -14.76 -11.52
CA SER A 133 -9.46 -13.51 -10.90
C SER A 133 -10.54 -13.80 -9.85
N MET A 134 -10.13 -14.21 -8.66
CA MET A 134 -11.03 -14.66 -7.59
C MET A 134 -10.69 -14.02 -6.24
N SER A 135 -9.75 -13.07 -6.21
CA SER A 135 -9.28 -12.47 -4.97
C SER A 135 -10.14 -11.28 -4.57
N PRO A 136 -10.44 -11.10 -3.28
CA PRO A 136 -11.23 -9.98 -2.78
C PRO A 136 -10.37 -8.83 -2.27
N VAL A 137 -11.03 -7.67 -2.13
CA VAL A 137 -10.77 -6.68 -1.09
C VAL A 137 -11.84 -6.88 -0.02
N PHE A 138 -11.44 -6.95 1.23
CA PHE A 138 -12.34 -7.01 2.36
C PHE A 138 -12.46 -5.65 3.04
N LYS A 139 -13.63 -5.38 3.63
CA LYS A 139 -13.86 -4.31 4.59
C LYS A 139 -13.99 -4.92 5.98
N VAL A 140 -13.35 -4.29 6.96
CA VAL A 140 -13.52 -4.60 8.39
C VAL A 140 -14.05 -3.35 9.07
N ASP A 141 -15.18 -3.45 9.72
CA ASP A 141 -15.71 -2.35 10.50
C ASP A 141 -14.96 -2.16 11.84
N THR A 142 -15.29 -1.08 12.56
CA THR A 142 -14.66 -0.76 13.84
C THR A 142 -14.96 -1.76 14.97
N THR A 143 -15.85 -2.72 14.75
CA THR A 143 -16.15 -3.81 15.67
C THR A 143 -15.43 -5.12 15.32
N GLY A 144 -14.68 -5.14 14.20
CA GLY A 144 -13.96 -6.31 13.70
C GLY A 144 -14.79 -7.20 12.78
N ILE A 145 -16.02 -6.81 12.41
CA ILE A 145 -16.83 -7.56 11.46
C ILE A 145 -16.28 -7.35 10.05
N THR A 146 -15.99 -8.47 9.39
CA THR A 146 -15.42 -8.50 8.06
C THR A 146 -16.46 -8.87 7.01
N GLU A 147 -16.45 -8.17 5.87
CA GLU A 147 -17.29 -8.45 4.71
C GLU A 147 -16.51 -8.24 3.40
N PRO A 148 -16.81 -8.97 2.30
CA PRO A 148 -16.21 -8.69 1.02
C PRO A 148 -16.69 -7.33 0.50
N PHE A 149 -15.75 -6.51 0.05
CA PHE A 149 -16.01 -5.19 -0.49
C PHE A 149 -15.91 -5.16 -2.02
N ILE A 150 -14.84 -5.75 -2.59
CA ILE A 150 -14.67 -5.98 -4.03
C ILE A 150 -14.32 -7.44 -4.23
N THR A 151 -14.85 -8.09 -5.26
CA THR A 151 -14.56 -9.48 -5.60
C THR A 151 -14.00 -9.60 -7.02
N ASP A 152 -13.52 -10.80 -7.37
CA ASP A 152 -13.12 -11.18 -8.73
C ASP A 152 -11.92 -10.39 -9.27
N LEU A 153 -10.96 -10.07 -8.39
CA LEU A 153 -9.74 -9.37 -8.73
C LEU A 153 -8.57 -10.32 -9.04
N ALA A 154 -7.73 -9.90 -9.98
CA ALA A 154 -6.54 -10.65 -10.40
C ALA A 154 -5.32 -10.21 -9.58
N TYR A 155 -5.14 -10.78 -8.40
CA TYR A 155 -4.07 -10.46 -7.47
C TYR A 155 -4.11 -8.98 -7.05
N PRO A 156 -5.14 -8.56 -6.28
CA PRO A 156 -5.18 -7.23 -5.71
C PRO A 156 -3.99 -7.05 -4.78
N ASN A 157 -3.26 -5.94 -4.94
CA ASN A 157 -2.03 -5.65 -4.22
C ASN A 157 -2.16 -4.31 -3.49
N GLY A 158 -1.55 -3.23 -3.95
CA GLY A 158 -1.68 -1.93 -3.34
C GLY A 158 -3.12 -1.41 -3.31
N ILE A 159 -3.46 -0.68 -2.27
CA ILE A 159 -4.78 -0.08 -2.04
C ILE A 159 -4.65 1.32 -1.46
N ALA A 160 -5.38 2.29 -2.00
CA ALA A 160 -5.40 3.66 -1.50
C ALA A 160 -6.77 4.32 -1.68
N ILE A 161 -7.12 5.22 -0.77
CA ILE A 161 -8.35 6.02 -0.84
C ILE A 161 -8.05 7.32 -1.60
N SER A 162 -8.92 7.73 -2.53
CA SER A 162 -8.81 8.97 -3.28
C SER A 162 -8.79 10.21 -2.35
N TYR A 163 -8.24 11.33 -2.85
CA TYR A 163 -8.14 12.56 -2.05
C TYR A 163 -9.51 13.06 -1.57
N ASP A 164 -10.52 13.01 -2.42
CA ASP A 164 -11.90 13.40 -2.12
C ASP A 164 -12.69 12.35 -1.32
N LYS A 165 -12.02 11.21 -0.99
CA LYS A 165 -12.60 10.07 -0.24
C LYS A 165 -13.83 9.45 -0.90
N SER A 166 -14.00 9.63 -2.18
CA SER A 166 -15.13 9.08 -2.94
C SER A 166 -14.86 7.68 -3.49
N GLU A 167 -13.59 7.33 -3.74
CA GLU A 167 -13.19 6.08 -4.35
C GLU A 167 -12.05 5.39 -3.58
N VAL A 168 -12.02 4.07 -3.65
CA VAL A 168 -10.82 3.28 -3.38
C VAL A 168 -10.18 2.87 -4.70
N ILE A 169 -8.85 3.00 -4.78
CA ILE A 169 -8.04 2.62 -5.93
C ILE A 169 -7.26 1.37 -5.56
N VAL A 170 -7.31 0.35 -6.42
CA VAL A 170 -6.66 -0.94 -6.19
C VAL A 170 -5.79 -1.28 -7.39
N SER A 171 -4.57 -1.74 -7.12
CA SER A 171 -3.72 -2.34 -8.14
C SER A 171 -4.03 -3.83 -8.29
N GLU A 172 -4.22 -4.28 -9.53
CA GLU A 172 -4.31 -5.69 -9.88
C GLU A 172 -3.01 -6.11 -10.59
N SER A 173 -2.06 -6.65 -9.84
CA SER A 173 -0.71 -6.95 -10.35
C SER A 173 -0.73 -7.92 -11.52
N LYS A 174 -1.57 -8.96 -11.48
CA LYS A 174 -1.66 -9.98 -12.54
C LYS A 174 -2.49 -9.54 -13.74
N ALA A 175 -3.37 -8.55 -13.59
CA ALA A 175 -4.10 -7.93 -14.69
C ALA A 175 -3.38 -6.71 -15.29
N ASN A 176 -2.24 -6.30 -14.73
CA ASN A 176 -1.49 -5.11 -15.12
C ASN A 176 -2.35 -3.84 -15.20
N ARG A 177 -3.21 -3.62 -14.21
CA ARG A 177 -4.13 -2.48 -14.22
C ARG A 177 -4.37 -1.88 -12.84
N LEU A 178 -4.82 -0.63 -12.83
CA LEU A 178 -5.48 0.01 -11.68
C LEU A 178 -6.97 0.09 -11.95
N ILE A 179 -7.75 -0.18 -10.94
CA ILE A 179 -9.20 0.05 -10.91
C ILE A 179 -9.55 1.02 -9.80
N ALA A 180 -10.69 1.68 -9.91
CA ALA A 180 -11.29 2.45 -8.83
C ALA A 180 -12.74 2.03 -8.62
N THR A 181 -13.18 2.06 -7.35
CA THR A 181 -14.53 1.69 -6.94
C THR A 181 -15.06 2.72 -5.97
N ASN A 182 -16.30 3.14 -6.14
CA ASN A 182 -16.95 4.12 -5.28
C ASN A 182 -17.17 3.56 -3.87
N LEU A 183 -16.81 4.34 -2.84
CA LEU A 183 -16.93 3.96 -1.43
C LEU A 183 -18.34 4.12 -0.87
N GLN A 184 -19.22 4.89 -1.52
CA GLN A 184 -20.54 5.27 -1.01
C GLN A 184 -21.69 4.39 -1.50
N THR A 185 -21.46 3.56 -2.51
CA THR A 185 -22.52 2.72 -3.09
C THR A 185 -22.67 1.42 -2.30
N LYS A 186 -23.93 1.14 -1.87
CA LYS A 186 -24.30 -0.13 -1.21
C LYS A 186 -24.61 -1.27 -2.20
N GLU A 187 -24.57 -1.00 -3.51
CA GLU A 187 -24.79 -2.00 -4.55
C GLU A 187 -23.52 -2.82 -4.76
N SER A 188 -23.67 -4.03 -5.27
CA SER A 188 -22.53 -4.94 -5.48
C SER A 188 -21.39 -4.22 -6.23
N GLN A 189 -20.26 -4.10 -5.59
CA GLN A 189 -19.12 -3.30 -6.02
C GLN A 189 -18.53 -3.73 -7.38
N ALA A 190 -18.84 -4.95 -7.83
CA ALA A 190 -18.44 -5.45 -9.14
C ALA A 190 -19.02 -4.60 -10.32
N ILE A 191 -20.16 -3.95 -10.12
CA ILE A 191 -20.85 -3.15 -11.17
C ILE A 191 -20.28 -1.72 -11.25
N ASN A 192 -19.65 -1.22 -10.18
CA ASN A 192 -19.20 0.17 -10.04
C ASN A 192 -17.69 0.35 -10.22
N GLN A 193 -17.00 -0.66 -10.74
CA GLN A 193 -15.58 -0.56 -11.02
C GLN A 193 -15.32 0.21 -12.32
N ARG A 194 -14.45 1.22 -12.26
CA ARG A 194 -13.90 1.86 -13.45
C ARG A 194 -12.43 1.49 -13.63
N LEU A 195 -12.02 1.29 -14.87
CA LEU A 195 -10.60 1.19 -15.22
C LEU A 195 -9.95 2.57 -15.06
N VAL A 196 -8.95 2.68 -14.19
CA VAL A 196 -8.11 3.88 -14.07
C VAL A 196 -7.03 3.85 -15.14
N ARG A 197 -6.24 2.78 -15.15
CA ARG A 197 -5.13 2.61 -16.12
C ARG A 197 -4.82 1.14 -16.35
N ARG A 198 -4.48 0.81 -17.62
CA ARG A 198 -3.80 -0.45 -17.97
C ARG A 198 -2.35 -0.17 -18.30
N PHE A 199 -1.46 -0.93 -17.71
CA PHE A 199 -0.02 -0.88 -18.00
C PHE A 199 0.35 -1.97 -18.99
N LYS A 200 1.45 -1.75 -19.72
CA LYS A 200 2.04 -2.81 -20.53
C LYS A 200 2.73 -3.83 -19.64
N GLU A 201 2.67 -5.10 -20.03
CA GLU A 201 3.45 -6.14 -19.36
C GLU A 201 4.96 -5.88 -19.53
N PRO A 202 5.75 -6.15 -18.51
CA PRO A 202 5.43 -6.75 -17.21
C PRO A 202 5.24 -5.70 -16.09
N GLY A 203 4.46 -4.64 -16.28
CA GLY A 203 4.31 -3.53 -15.32
C GLY A 203 4.09 -3.99 -13.87
N ARG A 204 3.14 -4.89 -13.65
CA ARG A 204 2.82 -5.49 -12.34
C ARG A 204 2.60 -4.42 -11.25
N PRO A 205 1.57 -3.56 -11.40
CA PRO A 205 1.33 -2.49 -10.45
C PRO A 205 1.20 -3.04 -9.03
N ASP A 206 1.82 -2.35 -8.07
CA ASP A 206 1.96 -2.72 -6.69
C ASP A 206 1.47 -1.58 -5.78
N GLY A 207 2.19 -1.16 -4.77
CA GLY A 207 1.80 -0.13 -3.83
C GLY A 207 1.39 1.20 -4.48
N ILE A 208 0.47 1.92 -3.85
CA ILE A 208 -0.15 3.15 -4.33
C ILE A 208 -0.07 4.23 -3.26
N ALA A 209 0.29 5.46 -3.65
CA ALA A 209 0.14 6.64 -2.82
C ALA A 209 -0.53 7.77 -3.62
N ILE A 210 -1.22 8.69 -2.93
CA ILE A 210 -1.97 9.77 -3.56
C ILE A 210 -1.52 11.11 -2.99
N ASP A 211 -1.28 12.11 -3.85
CA ASP A 211 -0.95 13.47 -3.44
C ASP A 211 -2.20 14.38 -3.39
N ILE A 212 -2.05 15.56 -2.77
CA ILE A 212 -3.16 16.54 -2.64
C ILE A 212 -3.65 17.12 -3.97
N GLY A 213 -2.93 16.92 -5.06
CA GLY A 213 -3.34 17.26 -6.42
C GLY A 213 -4.15 16.14 -7.08
N GLU A 214 -4.60 15.15 -6.30
CA GLU A 214 -5.31 13.96 -6.77
C GLU A 214 -4.49 13.08 -7.73
N ASN A 215 -3.15 13.25 -7.72
CA ASN A 215 -2.29 12.40 -8.54
C ASN A 215 -2.05 11.06 -7.85
N ILE A 216 -2.07 10.00 -8.64
CA ILE A 216 -1.85 8.62 -8.22
C ILE A 216 -0.39 8.26 -8.54
N LEU A 217 0.39 7.94 -7.52
CA LEU A 217 1.72 7.37 -7.68
C LEU A 217 1.63 5.86 -7.46
N VAL A 218 2.13 5.08 -8.41
CA VAL A 218 2.05 3.62 -8.35
C VAL A 218 3.40 2.99 -8.66
N CYS A 219 3.80 2.03 -7.82
CA CYS A 219 4.96 1.21 -8.05
C CYS A 219 4.72 0.23 -9.22
N LEU A 220 5.70 0.13 -10.11
CA LEU A 220 5.72 -0.79 -11.25
C LEU A 220 7.01 -1.63 -11.21
N PRO A 221 7.08 -2.63 -10.29
CA PRO A 221 8.29 -3.42 -10.07
C PRO A 221 8.78 -4.12 -11.33
N GLY A 222 7.88 -4.60 -12.19
CA GLY A 222 8.23 -5.32 -13.40
C GLY A 222 8.99 -4.50 -14.45
N ILE A 223 8.94 -3.17 -14.37
CA ILE A 223 9.66 -2.25 -15.26
C ILE A 223 10.56 -1.26 -14.48
N HIS A 224 10.84 -1.55 -13.22
CA HIS A 224 11.71 -0.74 -12.36
C HIS A 224 11.34 0.75 -12.34
N SER A 225 10.06 1.06 -12.20
CA SER A 225 9.57 2.43 -12.33
C SER A 225 8.47 2.74 -11.32
N ILE A 226 8.27 4.04 -11.10
CA ILE A 226 7.10 4.57 -10.38
C ILE A 226 6.37 5.47 -11.38
N ALA A 227 5.12 5.16 -11.66
CA ALA A 227 4.28 6.00 -12.51
C ALA A 227 3.55 7.04 -11.67
N LYS A 228 3.46 8.28 -12.20
CA LYS A 228 2.59 9.33 -11.70
C LYS A 228 1.47 9.56 -12.70
N LEU A 229 0.24 9.40 -12.26
CA LEU A 229 -0.97 9.56 -13.07
C LEU A 229 -1.82 10.70 -12.51
N ASP A 230 -2.64 11.32 -13.34
CA ASP A 230 -3.74 12.12 -12.84
C ASP A 230 -4.90 11.24 -12.34
N LYS A 231 -5.93 11.82 -11.74
CA LYS A 231 -7.10 11.10 -11.24
C LYS A 231 -7.90 10.36 -12.32
N LYS A 232 -7.70 10.71 -13.59
CA LYS A 232 -8.34 10.02 -14.73
C LYS A 232 -7.50 8.85 -15.24
N GLY A 233 -6.28 8.67 -14.71
CA GLY A 233 -5.35 7.65 -15.13
C GLY A 233 -4.43 8.05 -16.28
N GLU A 234 -4.40 9.34 -16.68
CA GLU A 234 -3.47 9.82 -17.69
C GLU A 234 -2.06 9.91 -17.10
N MET A 235 -1.06 9.43 -17.86
CA MET A 235 0.33 9.44 -17.44
C MET A 235 0.86 10.87 -17.41
N LEU A 236 1.24 11.34 -16.22
CA LEU A 236 1.90 12.62 -16.01
C LEU A 236 3.41 12.48 -16.04
N ASP A 237 3.92 11.36 -15.45
CA ASP A 237 5.34 11.12 -15.30
C ASP A 237 5.65 9.64 -15.13
N LEU A 238 6.89 9.23 -15.46
CA LEU A 238 7.40 7.89 -15.23
C LEU A 238 8.83 7.97 -14.70
N PHE A 239 8.98 7.78 -13.39
CA PHE A 239 10.26 7.80 -12.71
C PHE A 239 10.95 6.45 -12.85
N HIS A 240 11.97 6.36 -13.68
CA HIS A 240 12.76 5.15 -13.84
C HIS A 240 13.80 5.03 -12.71
N VAL A 241 13.76 3.93 -12.00
CA VAL A 241 14.61 3.61 -10.85
C VAL A 241 15.40 2.32 -11.15
N PRO A 242 16.44 2.39 -12.00
CA PRO A 242 17.13 1.22 -12.51
C PRO A 242 17.75 0.41 -11.37
N ASN A 243 17.70 -0.91 -11.51
CA ASN A 243 18.16 -1.90 -10.53
C ASN A 243 17.32 -1.95 -9.24
N TRP A 244 16.17 -1.28 -9.19
CA TRP A 244 15.22 -1.42 -8.09
C TRP A 244 14.00 -2.19 -8.53
N GLN A 245 13.35 -2.72 -7.55
CA GLN A 245 12.03 -3.30 -7.68
C GLN A 245 11.16 -2.54 -6.67
N PRO A 246 10.64 -1.33 -7.06
CA PRO A 246 9.79 -0.57 -6.16
C PRO A 246 8.50 -1.37 -5.91
N GLU A 247 8.26 -1.75 -4.67
CA GLU A 247 7.11 -2.57 -4.29
C GLU A 247 6.02 -1.71 -3.65
N ASN A 248 6.39 -0.89 -2.67
CA ASN A 248 5.39 -0.04 -2.02
C ASN A 248 5.96 1.35 -1.71
N LEU A 249 5.08 2.33 -1.50
CA LEU A 249 5.46 3.71 -1.25
C LEU A 249 4.47 4.46 -0.36
N ALA A 250 4.98 5.38 0.46
CA ALA A 250 4.16 6.27 1.27
C ALA A 250 4.75 7.66 1.37
N PHE A 251 3.89 8.65 1.58
CA PHE A 251 4.28 10.01 1.86
C PHE A 251 4.64 10.20 3.33
N GLY A 252 5.62 11.07 3.58
CA GLY A 252 6.03 11.48 4.92
C GLY A 252 7.06 12.60 4.90
N GLY A 253 7.82 12.72 5.98
CA GLY A 253 8.87 13.71 6.14
C GLY A 253 8.36 15.16 6.18
N PRO A 254 9.27 16.16 6.10
CA PRO A 254 8.90 17.56 6.16
C PRO A 254 7.87 17.93 5.10
N GLU A 255 6.81 18.63 5.51
CA GLU A 255 5.70 19.06 4.65
C GLU A 255 4.95 17.92 3.96
N ASN A 256 5.16 16.66 4.39
CA ASN A 256 4.58 15.46 3.78
C ASN A 256 4.87 15.32 2.26
N LYS A 257 6.05 15.80 1.81
CA LYS A 257 6.46 15.80 0.40
C LYS A 257 7.51 14.75 0.06
N THR A 258 8.01 14.02 1.05
CA THR A 258 8.98 12.95 0.83
C THR A 258 8.24 11.64 0.61
N LEU A 259 8.52 10.98 -0.51
CA LEU A 259 8.10 9.61 -0.75
C LEU A 259 9.17 8.67 -0.20
N TYR A 260 8.73 7.70 0.59
CA TYR A 260 9.50 6.57 1.06
C TYR A 260 9.10 5.38 0.19
N VAL A 261 10.08 4.76 -0.44
CA VAL A 261 9.88 3.68 -1.42
C VAL A 261 10.59 2.44 -0.95
N CYS A 262 9.86 1.37 -0.72
CA CYS A 262 10.38 0.04 -0.44
C CYS A 262 10.84 -0.62 -1.73
N SER A 263 12.04 -1.21 -1.72
CA SER A 263 12.64 -1.89 -2.87
C SER A 263 13.12 -3.28 -2.47
N GLY A 264 12.38 -4.31 -2.86
CA GLY A 264 12.68 -5.70 -2.54
C GLY A 264 14.01 -6.18 -3.11
N LEU A 265 14.31 -5.85 -4.37
CA LEU A 265 15.56 -6.30 -5.02
C LEU A 265 16.83 -5.77 -4.36
N GLN A 266 16.76 -4.63 -3.67
CA GLN A 266 17.91 -4.04 -2.98
C GLN A 266 17.83 -4.16 -1.46
N SER A 267 16.79 -4.80 -0.93
CA SER A 267 16.59 -4.89 0.52
C SER A 267 16.74 -3.53 1.20
N ALA A 268 16.05 -2.51 0.65
CA ALA A 268 16.30 -1.11 1.02
C ALA A 268 15.03 -0.25 0.97
N VAL A 269 15.06 0.81 1.77
CA VAL A 269 14.11 1.94 1.66
C VAL A 269 14.85 3.13 1.06
N HIS A 270 14.22 3.75 0.08
CA HIS A 270 14.75 4.93 -0.59
C HIS A 270 13.79 6.10 -0.45
N THR A 271 14.30 7.30 -0.66
CA THR A 271 13.47 8.51 -0.64
C THR A 271 13.66 9.33 -1.88
N PHE A 272 12.61 10.03 -2.27
CA PHE A 272 12.66 11.15 -3.20
C PHE A 272 11.60 12.19 -2.88
N LYS A 273 11.76 13.42 -3.39
CA LYS A 273 10.80 14.49 -3.16
C LYS A 273 9.78 14.56 -4.28
N ASN A 274 8.50 14.64 -3.91
CA ASN A 274 7.40 15.00 -4.80
C ASN A 274 7.15 16.50 -4.73
N ASP A 275 6.63 17.09 -5.80
CA ASP A 275 6.32 18.52 -5.84
C ASP A 275 5.15 18.88 -4.93
N LEU A 276 4.15 18.01 -4.84
CA LEU A 276 2.98 18.15 -3.98
C LEU A 276 3.09 17.23 -2.75
N PRO A 277 2.55 17.63 -1.60
CA PRO A 277 2.45 16.74 -0.44
C PRO A 277 1.49 15.59 -0.69
N GLY A 278 1.69 14.50 0.03
CA GLY A 278 0.72 13.44 0.14
C GLY A 278 -0.56 13.89 0.86
N ILE A 279 -1.63 13.15 0.69
CA ILE A 279 -2.83 13.35 1.49
C ILE A 279 -2.50 13.09 2.97
N LYS A 280 -3.11 13.86 3.85
CA LYS A 280 -3.06 13.54 5.28
C LYS A 280 -3.95 12.35 5.52
N LEU A 281 -3.34 11.27 5.97
CA LEU A 281 -4.09 10.12 6.47
C LEU A 281 -4.82 10.53 7.76
N PRO A 282 -5.95 9.90 8.09
CA PRO A 282 -6.68 10.18 9.32
C PRO A 282 -5.93 9.59 10.52
N ILE A 283 -4.76 10.15 10.83
CA ILE A 283 -3.99 9.81 12.02
C ILE A 283 -4.45 10.78 13.11
N GLY A 284 -4.80 10.23 14.28
CA GLY A 284 -5.42 10.94 15.37
C GLY A 284 -4.94 12.39 15.56
N ASN A 285 -5.89 13.30 15.61
CA ASN A 285 -5.62 14.68 16.01
C ASN A 285 -5.18 14.69 17.48
N ASN A 286 -3.90 14.82 17.74
CA ASN A 286 -3.38 15.33 19.02
C ASN A 286 -3.14 16.82 18.90
#